data_2949f9009cd965baa154c697030e6a30
#
_entry.id   2949f9009cd965baa154c697030e6a30
#
_cell.length_a   1.000
_cell.length_b   1.000
_cell.length_c   1.000
_cell.angle_alpha   90.00
_cell.angle_beta   90.00
_cell.angle_gamma   90.00
#
_symmetry.space_group_name_H-M   'P 1'
#
loop_
_entity.id
_entity.type
_entity.pdbx_description
1 polymer ?
#
loop_
_entity_poly.entity_id
_entity_poly.type
_entity_poly.pdbx_seq_one_letter_code
_entity_poly.pdbx_strand_id
1 'polypeptide(L)'
;MSRIAILGGGSWGTALAIVLSRARRKHEISLWVRDPALANSIGRDRENRSYLPGYRLAPELDVTCKIHDVIAGAEILVGAIPTAHARAVYSAVAGSVVAGCHIVSAAKGLEPSTHKRMSEVVLEVFSPKFAPRFAVLSGPSFAVEVARGEPTAVVLASGDGELAAKLQEELAAPNFRVYTNDDVLGVELAGAMKNVIAIAAGVCQGLSLGANPLAALITRGLAEMSRLAAALGAQPETLTGLAGLGDLVLTCTGALSRNRQVGIELGKGRALGEILAGMRMVAEGVGTTAALLALAREAKVELPITEQVAAILHEDKPPRDAIRDIMERPQKRE
;
A
#
# COMPACT_ATOMS: atom_id res chain seq x y z
N MET A 1 0.53 -24.19 -13.74
CA MET A 1 0.82 -22.89 -14.41
C MET A 1 -0.43 -22.06 -14.24
N SER A 2 -0.38 -21.02 -13.43
CA SER A 2 -1.56 -20.21 -13.13
C SER A 2 -1.55 -18.94 -13.99
N ARG A 3 -2.75 -18.45 -14.31
CA ARG A 3 -2.94 -17.20 -15.03
C ARG A 3 -3.15 -16.06 -14.05
N ILE A 4 -2.21 -15.09 -14.02
CA ILE A 4 -2.18 -13.97 -13.08
C ILE A 4 -2.45 -12.65 -13.81
N ALA A 5 -3.54 -11.99 -13.45
CA ALA A 5 -3.88 -10.64 -13.91
C ALA A 5 -3.41 -9.61 -12.88
N ILE A 6 -2.58 -8.65 -13.28
CA ILE A 6 -2.15 -7.55 -12.43
C ILE A 6 -2.83 -6.27 -12.91
N LEU A 7 -3.68 -5.69 -12.07
CA LEU A 7 -4.34 -4.42 -12.34
C LEU A 7 -3.55 -3.26 -11.74
N GLY A 8 -2.93 -2.47 -12.63
CA GLY A 8 -2.19 -1.26 -12.25
C GLY A 8 -0.74 -1.24 -12.71
N GLY A 9 -0.46 -0.54 -13.81
CA GLY A 9 0.87 -0.34 -14.39
C GLY A 9 1.70 0.76 -13.71
N GLY A 10 1.50 1.00 -12.41
CA GLY A 10 2.38 1.84 -11.59
C GLY A 10 3.68 1.12 -11.20
N SER A 11 4.54 1.79 -10.41
CA SER A 11 5.81 1.19 -9.97
C SER A 11 5.62 -0.15 -9.26
N TRP A 12 4.64 -0.26 -8.36
CA TRP A 12 4.40 -1.48 -7.59
C TRP A 12 3.86 -2.63 -8.43
N GLY A 13 2.83 -2.39 -9.26
CA GLY A 13 2.30 -3.44 -10.14
C GLY A 13 3.33 -3.90 -11.18
N THR A 14 4.15 -2.99 -11.71
CA THR A 14 5.27 -3.35 -12.60
C THR A 14 6.32 -4.19 -11.87
N ALA A 15 6.68 -3.84 -10.62
CA ALA A 15 7.63 -4.62 -9.82
C ALA A 15 7.08 -6.02 -9.50
N LEU A 16 5.79 -6.13 -9.17
CA LEU A 16 5.12 -7.42 -8.98
C LEU A 16 5.15 -8.27 -10.25
N ALA A 17 4.87 -7.67 -11.41
CA ALA A 17 4.95 -8.38 -12.69
C ALA A 17 6.38 -8.92 -12.96
N ILE A 18 7.40 -8.13 -12.65
CA ILE A 18 8.81 -8.54 -12.79
C ILE A 18 9.16 -9.67 -11.80
N VAL A 19 8.79 -9.55 -10.54
CA VAL A 19 9.14 -10.56 -9.54
C VAL A 19 8.41 -11.88 -9.78
N LEU A 20 7.12 -11.81 -10.16
CA LEU A 20 6.32 -12.98 -10.44
C LEU A 20 6.75 -13.70 -11.73
N SER A 21 7.32 -13.00 -12.72
CA SER A 21 7.94 -13.65 -13.88
C SER A 21 9.18 -14.48 -13.50
N ARG A 22 9.75 -14.23 -12.31
CA ARG A 22 10.88 -14.99 -11.73
C ARG A 22 10.43 -15.99 -10.67
N ALA A 23 9.11 -16.15 -10.47
CA ALA A 23 8.57 -17.07 -9.47
C ALA A 23 9.04 -18.52 -9.71
N ARG A 24 9.04 -19.33 -8.63
CA ARG A 24 9.43 -20.74 -8.73
C ARG A 24 8.45 -21.54 -9.60
N ARG A 25 7.18 -21.16 -9.59
CA ARG A 25 6.16 -21.70 -10.50
C ARG A 25 6.05 -20.80 -11.73
N LYS A 26 5.93 -21.40 -12.90
CA LYS A 26 5.69 -20.64 -14.14
C LYS A 26 4.25 -20.14 -14.18
N HIS A 27 4.08 -18.86 -14.56
CA HIS A 27 2.80 -18.21 -14.70
C HIS A 27 2.64 -17.56 -16.06
N GLU A 28 1.41 -17.44 -16.52
CA GLU A 28 1.01 -16.49 -17.56
C GLU A 28 0.64 -15.17 -16.86
N ILE A 29 1.42 -14.12 -17.08
CA ILE A 29 1.24 -12.85 -16.38
C ILE A 29 0.81 -11.79 -17.38
N SER A 30 -0.31 -11.14 -17.09
CA SER A 30 -0.82 -10.00 -17.84
C SER A 30 -0.88 -8.76 -16.95
N LEU A 31 -0.30 -7.65 -17.41
CA LEU A 31 -0.28 -6.36 -16.72
C LEU A 31 -1.21 -5.37 -17.41
N TRP A 32 -2.22 -4.91 -16.69
CA TRP A 32 -3.07 -3.84 -17.14
C TRP A 32 -2.47 -2.47 -16.86
N VAL A 33 -2.36 -1.66 -17.90
CA VAL A 33 -1.90 -0.27 -17.86
C VAL A 33 -2.98 0.63 -18.40
N ARG A 34 -3.57 1.49 -17.56
CA ARG A 34 -4.72 2.32 -17.92
C ARG A 34 -4.50 3.20 -19.15
N ASP A 35 -3.33 3.80 -19.26
CA ASP A 35 -2.95 4.68 -20.38
C ASP A 35 -2.51 3.86 -21.59
N PRO A 36 -3.21 3.95 -22.75
CA PRO A 36 -2.87 3.20 -23.96
C PRO A 36 -1.46 3.53 -24.50
N ALA A 37 -1.05 4.79 -24.44
CA ALA A 37 0.27 5.19 -24.93
C ALA A 37 1.38 4.59 -24.08
N LEU A 38 1.20 4.58 -22.76
CA LEU A 38 2.14 3.95 -21.83
C LEU A 38 2.14 2.43 -22.00
N ALA A 39 0.97 1.78 -22.16
CA ALA A 39 0.89 0.33 -22.39
C ALA A 39 1.68 -0.08 -23.63
N ASN A 40 1.46 0.65 -24.77
CA ASN A 40 2.16 0.41 -26.02
C ASN A 40 3.68 0.63 -25.88
N SER A 41 4.09 1.69 -25.16
CA SER A 41 5.51 1.97 -24.91
C SER A 41 6.15 0.84 -24.11
N ILE A 42 5.51 0.39 -23.00
CA ILE A 42 6.03 -0.72 -22.18
C ILE A 42 6.08 -2.02 -22.99
N GLY A 43 5.05 -2.32 -23.78
CA GLY A 43 5.00 -3.51 -24.63
C GLY A 43 6.17 -3.56 -25.64
N ARG A 44 6.46 -2.42 -26.30
CA ARG A 44 7.56 -2.29 -27.27
C ARG A 44 8.95 -2.29 -26.61
N ASP A 45 9.14 -1.44 -25.59
CA ASP A 45 10.44 -1.16 -24.99
C ASP A 45 10.81 -2.18 -23.88
N ARG A 46 9.83 -2.98 -23.46
CA ARG A 46 9.92 -3.93 -22.34
C ARG A 46 10.43 -3.27 -21.06
N GLU A 47 10.04 -2.01 -20.83
CA GLU A 47 10.44 -1.19 -19.68
C GLU A 47 9.37 -0.15 -19.38
N ASN A 48 9.03 0.00 -18.11
CA ASN A 48 8.14 1.07 -17.66
C ASN A 48 8.96 2.30 -17.25
N ARG A 49 9.41 3.08 -18.23
CA ARG A 49 10.24 4.26 -17.99
C ARG A 49 9.57 5.35 -17.16
N SER A 50 8.24 5.39 -17.16
CA SER A 50 7.48 6.40 -16.43
C SER A 50 7.42 6.15 -14.92
N TYR A 51 7.32 4.89 -14.50
CA TYR A 51 7.08 4.53 -13.11
C TYR A 51 8.15 3.62 -12.48
N LEU A 52 8.92 2.90 -13.31
CA LEU A 52 9.97 2.00 -12.83
C LEU A 52 11.11 1.91 -13.86
N PRO A 53 11.83 3.03 -14.12
CA PRO A 53 12.91 3.06 -15.11
C PRO A 53 14.08 2.15 -14.71
N GLY A 54 14.77 1.58 -15.72
CA GLY A 54 15.96 0.76 -15.54
C GLY A 54 15.68 -0.73 -15.31
N TYR A 55 14.40 -1.16 -15.30
CA TYR A 55 14.04 -2.56 -15.05
C TYR A 55 13.27 -3.14 -16.24
N ARG A 56 13.82 -4.19 -16.86
CA ARG A 56 13.18 -4.85 -17.99
C ARG A 56 12.12 -5.86 -17.54
N LEU A 57 11.01 -5.88 -18.27
CA LEU A 57 9.98 -6.91 -18.16
C LEU A 57 10.37 -8.14 -18.96
N ALA A 58 9.99 -9.31 -18.47
CA ALA A 58 10.20 -10.57 -19.18
C ALA A 58 9.49 -10.55 -20.54
N PRO A 59 10.08 -11.16 -21.60
CA PRO A 59 9.50 -11.13 -22.95
C PRO A 59 8.08 -11.70 -23.03
N GLU A 60 7.79 -12.72 -22.23
CA GLU A 60 6.53 -13.44 -22.18
C GLU A 60 5.42 -12.72 -21.38
N LEU A 61 5.75 -11.65 -20.66
CA LEU A 61 4.79 -10.88 -19.88
C LEU A 61 3.91 -10.06 -20.82
N ASP A 62 2.60 -10.25 -20.78
CA ASP A 62 1.66 -9.46 -21.59
C ASP A 62 1.39 -8.10 -20.95
N VAL A 63 1.33 -7.03 -21.78
CA VAL A 63 1.06 -5.67 -21.32
C VAL A 63 0.03 -5.01 -22.23
N THR A 64 -1.13 -4.65 -21.66
CA THR A 64 -2.20 -4.06 -22.46
C THR A 64 -3.03 -3.04 -21.66
N CYS A 65 -3.68 -2.12 -22.37
CA CYS A 65 -4.66 -1.21 -21.78
C CYS A 65 -6.09 -1.78 -21.79
N LYS A 66 -6.32 -2.92 -22.44
CA LYS A 66 -7.62 -3.57 -22.52
C LYS A 66 -7.83 -4.44 -21.29
N ILE A 67 -8.53 -3.91 -20.29
CA ILE A 67 -8.69 -4.56 -18.99
C ILE A 67 -9.35 -5.94 -19.09
N HIS A 68 -10.30 -6.13 -20.00
CA HIS A 68 -10.97 -7.42 -20.19
C HIS A 68 -10.06 -8.50 -20.76
N ASP A 69 -9.08 -8.14 -21.60
CA ASP A 69 -8.09 -9.09 -22.11
C ASP A 69 -7.20 -9.59 -20.97
N VAL A 70 -6.82 -8.69 -20.05
CA VAL A 70 -5.97 -9.02 -18.89
C VAL A 70 -6.64 -10.00 -17.92
N ILE A 71 -7.94 -9.83 -17.66
CA ILE A 71 -8.67 -10.66 -16.69
C ILE A 71 -9.23 -11.95 -17.29
N ALA A 72 -9.17 -12.12 -18.62
CA ALA A 72 -9.75 -13.30 -19.30
C ALA A 72 -9.09 -14.59 -18.81
N GLY A 73 -9.86 -15.42 -18.13
CA GLY A 73 -9.40 -16.69 -17.57
C GLY A 73 -8.40 -16.56 -16.42
N ALA A 74 -8.27 -15.38 -15.81
CA ALA A 74 -7.38 -15.20 -14.65
C ALA A 74 -7.84 -16.04 -13.45
N GLU A 75 -6.92 -16.80 -12.87
CA GLU A 75 -7.11 -17.55 -11.64
C GLU A 75 -6.74 -16.69 -10.41
N ILE A 76 -5.83 -15.72 -10.59
CA ILE A 76 -5.39 -14.78 -9.56
C ILE A 76 -5.46 -13.37 -10.14
N LEU A 77 -6.19 -12.49 -9.45
CA LEU A 77 -6.30 -11.07 -9.76
C LEU A 77 -5.56 -10.27 -8.69
N VAL A 78 -4.46 -9.62 -9.07
CA VAL A 78 -3.67 -8.77 -8.17
C VAL A 78 -4.00 -7.31 -8.42
N GLY A 79 -4.61 -6.63 -7.44
CA GLY A 79 -4.90 -5.20 -7.50
C GLY A 79 -3.76 -4.35 -6.94
N ALA A 80 -2.97 -3.73 -7.81
CA ALA A 80 -1.94 -2.76 -7.45
C ALA A 80 -2.34 -1.33 -7.84
N ILE A 81 -3.59 -0.99 -7.50
CA ILE A 81 -4.29 0.25 -7.88
C ILE A 81 -4.30 1.20 -6.68
N PRO A 82 -4.10 2.51 -6.86
CA PRO A 82 -4.33 3.47 -5.79
C PRO A 82 -5.74 3.35 -5.21
N THR A 83 -5.88 3.41 -3.88
CA THR A 83 -7.14 3.13 -3.17
C THR A 83 -8.30 3.99 -3.65
N ALA A 84 -8.04 5.25 -3.99
CA ALA A 84 -9.05 6.17 -4.55
C ALA A 84 -9.68 5.72 -5.89
N HIS A 85 -9.05 4.78 -6.59
CA HIS A 85 -9.52 4.28 -7.90
C HIS A 85 -9.91 2.80 -7.86
N ALA A 86 -9.66 2.10 -6.76
CA ALA A 86 -9.81 0.65 -6.66
C ALA A 86 -11.25 0.21 -6.95
N ARG A 87 -12.25 0.82 -6.30
CA ARG A 87 -13.67 0.49 -6.50
C ARG A 87 -14.08 0.60 -7.97
N ALA A 88 -13.76 1.70 -8.63
CA ALA A 88 -14.15 1.91 -10.02
C ALA A 88 -13.53 0.84 -10.94
N VAL A 89 -12.25 0.50 -10.74
CA VAL A 89 -11.56 -0.53 -11.54
C VAL A 89 -12.14 -1.92 -11.25
N TYR A 90 -12.34 -2.28 -9.99
CA TYR A 90 -12.96 -3.57 -9.65
C TYR A 90 -14.38 -3.68 -10.18
N SER A 91 -15.19 -2.62 -10.10
CA SER A 91 -16.56 -2.59 -10.64
C SER A 91 -16.59 -2.81 -12.16
N ALA A 92 -15.63 -2.23 -12.89
CA ALA A 92 -15.52 -2.40 -14.34
C ALA A 92 -15.25 -3.86 -14.75
N VAL A 93 -14.64 -4.67 -13.90
CA VAL A 93 -14.27 -6.06 -14.20
C VAL A 93 -15.13 -7.12 -13.51
N ALA A 94 -15.91 -6.77 -12.49
CA ALA A 94 -16.64 -7.71 -11.65
C ALA A 94 -17.57 -8.66 -12.42
N GLY A 95 -18.15 -8.20 -13.53
CA GLY A 95 -19.01 -9.03 -14.40
C GLY A 95 -18.26 -9.99 -15.32
N SER A 96 -16.95 -9.84 -15.47
CA SER A 96 -16.12 -10.61 -16.41
C SER A 96 -15.08 -11.49 -15.71
N VAL A 97 -14.86 -11.29 -14.41
CA VAL A 97 -14.00 -12.16 -13.60
C VAL A 97 -14.70 -13.49 -13.37
N VAL A 98 -13.98 -14.59 -13.59
CA VAL A 98 -14.55 -15.94 -13.42
C VAL A 98 -14.78 -16.26 -11.95
N ALA A 99 -15.89 -16.95 -11.66
CA ALA A 99 -16.15 -17.46 -10.32
C ALA A 99 -15.01 -18.39 -9.89
N GLY A 100 -14.48 -18.20 -8.67
CA GLY A 100 -13.31 -18.93 -8.17
C GLY A 100 -11.97 -18.23 -8.39
N CYS A 101 -11.93 -17.10 -9.09
CA CYS A 101 -10.74 -16.25 -9.13
C CYS A 101 -10.39 -15.75 -7.74
N HIS A 102 -9.11 -15.85 -7.36
CA HIS A 102 -8.59 -15.36 -6.09
C HIS A 102 -8.19 -13.89 -6.22
N ILE A 103 -8.69 -13.04 -5.35
CA ILE A 103 -8.44 -11.59 -5.41
C ILE A 103 -7.41 -11.22 -4.36
N VAL A 104 -6.29 -10.66 -4.79
CA VAL A 104 -5.20 -10.18 -3.93
C VAL A 104 -5.12 -8.66 -4.03
N SER A 105 -5.38 -7.95 -2.93
CA SER A 105 -5.09 -6.53 -2.86
C SER A 105 -3.63 -6.30 -2.49
N ALA A 106 -2.90 -5.52 -3.28
CA ALA A 106 -1.56 -5.05 -2.97
C ALA A 106 -1.52 -3.52 -2.73
N ALA A 107 -2.71 -2.90 -2.57
CA ALA A 107 -2.87 -1.49 -2.21
C ALA A 107 -2.66 -1.29 -0.70
N LYS A 108 -2.15 -0.14 -0.31
CA LYS A 108 -1.84 0.21 1.09
C LYS A 108 -2.49 1.53 1.46
N GLY A 109 -3.73 1.49 1.90
CA GLY A 109 -4.53 2.65 2.26
C GLY A 109 -6.00 2.29 2.41
N LEU A 110 -6.83 3.30 2.66
CA LEU A 110 -8.29 3.20 2.76
C LEU A 110 -8.92 3.91 1.55
N GLU A 111 -10.13 3.51 1.18
CA GLU A 111 -10.91 4.23 0.19
C GLU A 111 -11.31 5.62 0.74
N PRO A 112 -10.89 6.73 0.08
CA PRO A 112 -11.09 8.06 0.68
C PRO A 112 -12.55 8.46 0.87
N SER A 113 -13.46 8.02 -0.02
CA SER A 113 -14.87 8.41 -0.02
C SER A 113 -15.74 7.67 1.01
N THR A 114 -15.36 6.44 1.37
CA THR A 114 -16.16 5.57 2.25
C THR A 114 -15.41 5.15 3.51
N HIS A 115 -14.11 5.46 3.60
CA HIS A 115 -13.17 5.06 4.64
C HIS A 115 -13.00 3.53 4.77
N LYS A 116 -13.45 2.77 3.76
CA LYS A 116 -13.40 1.31 3.74
C LYS A 116 -12.03 0.77 3.42
N ARG A 117 -11.72 -0.37 4.01
CA ARG A 117 -10.56 -1.19 3.66
C ARG A 117 -10.78 -1.83 2.29
N MET A 118 -9.70 -2.25 1.65
CA MET A 118 -9.79 -2.87 0.33
C MET A 118 -10.52 -4.21 0.35
N SER A 119 -10.45 -4.96 1.45
CA SER A 119 -11.26 -6.17 1.66
C SER A 119 -12.76 -5.88 1.60
N GLU A 120 -13.22 -4.81 2.25
CA GLU A 120 -14.63 -4.40 2.25
C GLU A 120 -15.05 -3.92 0.86
N VAL A 121 -14.21 -3.15 0.18
CA VAL A 121 -14.46 -2.70 -1.21
C VAL A 121 -14.60 -3.89 -2.16
N VAL A 122 -13.69 -4.88 -2.06
CA VAL A 122 -13.73 -6.09 -2.89
C VAL A 122 -14.99 -6.90 -2.59
N LEU A 123 -15.32 -7.11 -1.32
CA LEU A 123 -16.54 -7.82 -0.93
C LEU A 123 -17.79 -7.12 -1.50
N GLU A 124 -17.92 -5.83 -1.36
CA GLU A 124 -19.09 -5.09 -1.87
C GLU A 124 -19.23 -5.18 -3.40
N VAL A 125 -18.11 -5.11 -4.11
CA VAL A 125 -18.12 -5.09 -5.58
C VAL A 125 -18.36 -6.49 -6.17
N PHE A 126 -17.77 -7.52 -5.60
CA PHE A 126 -17.80 -8.87 -6.19
C PHE A 126 -18.89 -9.78 -5.61
N SER A 127 -19.29 -9.62 -4.31
CA SER A 127 -20.29 -10.48 -3.69
C SER A 127 -21.64 -10.55 -4.42
N PRO A 128 -22.11 -9.51 -5.13
CA PRO A 128 -23.30 -9.63 -5.97
C PRO A 128 -23.15 -10.58 -7.18
N LYS A 129 -21.91 -10.99 -7.51
CA LYS A 129 -21.59 -11.85 -8.65
C LYS A 129 -21.16 -13.25 -8.22
N PHE A 130 -20.28 -13.35 -7.23
CA PHE A 130 -19.79 -14.60 -6.65
C PHE A 130 -19.19 -14.33 -5.26
N ALA A 131 -18.97 -15.37 -4.45
CA ALA A 131 -18.28 -15.24 -3.17
C ALA A 131 -16.77 -15.06 -3.42
N PRO A 132 -16.20 -13.85 -3.25
CA PRO A 132 -14.79 -13.62 -3.55
C PRO A 132 -13.90 -14.24 -2.46
N ARG A 133 -12.88 -14.99 -2.88
CA ARG A 133 -11.80 -15.43 -1.99
C ARG A 133 -10.71 -14.34 -2.02
N PHE A 134 -10.50 -13.68 -0.88
CA PHE A 134 -9.68 -12.46 -0.77
C PHE A 134 -8.43 -12.68 0.06
N ALA A 135 -7.35 -12.05 -0.37
CA ALA A 135 -6.13 -11.88 0.41
C ALA A 135 -5.57 -10.46 0.24
N VAL A 136 -4.78 -10.01 1.20
CA VAL A 136 -4.03 -8.76 1.13
C VAL A 136 -2.53 -9.04 1.18
N LEU A 137 -1.76 -8.37 0.31
CA LEU A 137 -0.30 -8.42 0.27
C LEU A 137 0.27 -7.09 0.79
N SER A 138 1.05 -7.14 1.86
CA SER A 138 1.67 -5.97 2.48
C SER A 138 3.06 -6.30 3.04
N GLY A 139 3.74 -5.34 3.68
CA GLY A 139 5.08 -5.51 4.25
C GLY A 139 6.14 -4.66 3.54
N PRO A 140 7.38 -4.64 4.06
CA PRO A 140 8.46 -3.78 3.57
C PRO A 140 8.86 -4.15 2.14
N SER A 141 8.48 -3.32 1.17
CA SER A 141 8.61 -3.66 -0.26
C SER A 141 8.65 -2.42 -1.16
N PHE A 142 9.77 -1.73 -1.22
CA PHE A 142 9.95 -0.70 -2.23
C PHE A 142 10.04 -1.32 -3.64
N ALA A 143 9.24 -0.82 -4.55
CA ALA A 143 9.11 -1.35 -5.91
C ALA A 143 10.45 -1.45 -6.65
N VAL A 144 11.34 -0.46 -6.45
CA VAL A 144 12.67 -0.42 -7.06
C VAL A 144 13.57 -1.57 -6.56
N GLU A 145 13.58 -1.82 -5.25
CA GLU A 145 14.37 -2.87 -4.61
C GLU A 145 13.84 -4.26 -5.01
N VAL A 146 12.52 -4.43 -5.00
CA VAL A 146 11.86 -5.67 -5.46
C VAL A 146 12.18 -5.97 -6.93
N ALA A 147 12.10 -4.96 -7.82
CA ALA A 147 12.39 -5.13 -9.24
C ALA A 147 13.89 -5.46 -9.48
N ARG A 148 14.79 -4.88 -8.67
CA ARG A 148 16.21 -5.17 -8.67
C ARG A 148 16.51 -6.61 -8.25
N GLY A 149 15.61 -7.23 -7.49
CA GLY A 149 15.75 -8.57 -6.97
C GLY A 149 16.47 -8.62 -5.62
N GLU A 150 16.40 -7.54 -4.85
CA GLU A 150 16.90 -7.54 -3.47
C GLU A 150 16.02 -8.44 -2.58
N PRO A 151 16.62 -9.12 -1.58
CA PRO A 151 15.88 -9.96 -0.66
C PRO A 151 14.75 -9.17 0.01
N THR A 152 13.52 -9.59 -0.26
CA THR A 152 12.30 -8.92 0.24
C THR A 152 11.42 -9.93 0.94
N ALA A 153 10.91 -9.58 2.12
CA ALA A 153 9.96 -10.38 2.88
C ALA A 153 8.64 -9.60 3.04
N VAL A 154 7.54 -10.22 2.66
CA VAL A 154 6.20 -9.65 2.71
C VAL A 154 5.22 -10.57 3.43
N VAL A 155 4.06 -10.04 3.78
CA VAL A 155 2.94 -10.79 4.39
C VAL A 155 1.79 -10.86 3.40
N LEU A 156 1.24 -12.05 3.25
CA LEU A 156 -0.04 -12.31 2.60
C LEU A 156 -1.05 -12.73 3.67
N ALA A 157 -2.05 -11.91 3.92
CA ALA A 157 -3.09 -12.21 4.89
C ALA A 157 -4.40 -12.61 4.23
N SER A 158 -5.01 -13.68 4.73
CA SER A 158 -6.35 -14.13 4.35
C SER A 158 -7.01 -14.85 5.53
N GLY A 159 -8.29 -14.60 5.78
CA GLY A 159 -9.09 -15.37 6.72
C GLY A 159 -9.34 -16.82 6.27
N ASP A 160 -8.94 -17.19 5.05
CA ASP A 160 -8.94 -18.52 4.48
C ASP A 160 -7.51 -19.06 4.43
N GLY A 161 -7.17 -19.95 5.36
CA GLY A 161 -5.81 -20.50 5.49
C GLY A 161 -5.36 -21.33 4.28
N GLU A 162 -6.29 -22.03 3.59
CA GLU A 162 -5.96 -22.78 2.37
C GLU A 162 -5.61 -21.83 1.23
N LEU A 163 -6.37 -20.73 1.11
CA LEU A 163 -6.07 -19.68 0.15
C LEU A 163 -4.71 -19.04 0.45
N ALA A 164 -4.44 -18.71 1.72
CA ALA A 164 -3.18 -18.12 2.13
C ALA A 164 -1.99 -19.00 1.75
N ALA A 165 -2.06 -20.30 2.05
CA ALA A 165 -1.02 -21.28 1.72
C ALA A 165 -0.82 -21.42 0.20
N LYS A 166 -1.92 -21.53 -0.56
CA LYS A 166 -1.88 -21.60 -2.02
C LYS A 166 -1.21 -20.35 -2.62
N LEU A 167 -1.66 -19.16 -2.23
CA LEU A 167 -1.11 -17.91 -2.76
C LEU A 167 0.32 -17.67 -2.31
N GLN A 168 0.72 -18.13 -1.13
CA GLN A 168 2.12 -18.08 -0.68
C GLN A 168 3.03 -18.83 -1.67
N GLU A 169 2.65 -20.02 -2.11
CA GLU A 169 3.41 -20.80 -3.08
C GLU A 169 3.42 -20.16 -4.48
N GLU A 170 2.26 -19.62 -4.91
CA GLU A 170 2.12 -19.02 -6.25
C GLU A 170 2.89 -17.70 -6.37
N LEU A 171 2.95 -16.87 -5.31
CA LEU A 171 3.56 -15.55 -5.35
C LEU A 171 5.03 -15.53 -4.89
N ALA A 172 5.55 -16.65 -4.35
CA ALA A 172 6.94 -16.72 -3.90
C ALA A 172 7.92 -16.77 -5.07
N ALA A 173 9.02 -15.99 -4.96
CA ALA A 173 10.14 -16.00 -5.91
C ALA A 173 11.47 -16.15 -5.14
N PRO A 174 12.60 -16.43 -5.80
CA PRO A 174 13.88 -16.69 -5.12
C PRO A 174 14.27 -15.63 -4.09
N ASN A 175 14.05 -14.35 -4.40
CA ASN A 175 14.37 -13.23 -3.51
C ASN A 175 13.11 -12.52 -2.98
N PHE A 176 11.94 -13.15 -3.12
CA PHE A 176 10.67 -12.61 -2.66
C PHE A 176 9.97 -13.64 -1.78
N ARG A 177 10.13 -13.49 -0.47
CA ARG A 177 9.61 -14.41 0.52
C ARG A 177 8.25 -13.93 1.02
N VAL A 178 7.24 -14.78 0.91
CA VAL A 178 5.88 -14.51 1.37
C VAL A 178 5.63 -15.27 2.67
N TYR A 179 5.23 -14.56 3.72
CA TYR A 179 4.73 -15.14 4.98
C TYR A 179 3.22 -15.06 4.99
N THR A 180 2.54 -16.05 5.55
CA THR A 180 1.09 -16.03 5.72
C THR A 180 0.68 -15.42 7.05
N ASN A 181 -0.53 -14.87 7.08
CA ASN A 181 -1.19 -14.33 8.28
C ASN A 181 -2.71 -14.51 8.12
N ASP A 182 -3.46 -14.62 9.21
CA ASP A 182 -4.93 -14.71 9.19
C ASP A 182 -5.64 -13.38 9.51
N ASP A 183 -4.89 -12.39 10.03
CA ASP A 183 -5.40 -11.06 10.39
C ASP A 183 -5.37 -10.08 9.20
N VAL A 184 -6.34 -10.22 8.31
CA VAL A 184 -6.55 -9.30 7.18
C VAL A 184 -6.73 -7.85 7.66
N LEU A 185 -7.48 -7.66 8.75
CA LEU A 185 -7.77 -6.34 9.32
C LEU A 185 -6.48 -5.63 9.77
N GLY A 186 -5.65 -6.30 10.56
CA GLY A 186 -4.41 -5.74 11.06
C GLY A 186 -3.42 -5.42 9.94
N VAL A 187 -3.29 -6.29 8.94
CA VAL A 187 -2.40 -6.07 7.78
C VAL A 187 -2.85 -4.86 6.94
N GLU A 188 -4.15 -4.70 6.69
CA GLU A 188 -4.69 -3.55 5.96
C GLU A 188 -4.52 -2.24 6.72
N LEU A 189 -4.86 -2.22 8.02
CA LEU A 189 -4.69 -1.03 8.87
C LEU A 189 -3.23 -0.63 9.01
N ALA A 190 -2.33 -1.58 9.25
CA ALA A 190 -0.90 -1.31 9.32
C ALA A 190 -0.38 -0.69 8.02
N GLY A 191 -0.73 -1.27 6.87
CA GLY A 191 -0.37 -0.75 5.54
C GLY A 191 -0.91 0.66 5.25
N ALA A 192 -2.07 1.01 5.81
CA ALA A 192 -2.67 2.33 5.68
C ALA A 192 -2.00 3.36 6.60
N MET A 193 -1.94 3.05 7.91
CA MET A 193 -1.50 3.98 8.96
C MET A 193 -0.02 4.36 8.85
N LYS A 194 0.86 3.41 8.49
CA LYS A 194 2.29 3.69 8.31
C LYS A 194 2.58 4.86 7.36
N ASN A 195 1.74 5.04 6.36
CA ASN A 195 1.89 6.10 5.37
C ASN A 195 1.71 7.49 5.98
N VAL A 196 0.82 7.63 6.94
CA VAL A 196 0.59 8.88 7.70
C VAL A 196 1.77 9.15 8.64
N ILE A 197 2.24 8.13 9.37
CA ILE A 197 3.42 8.26 10.23
C ILE A 197 4.67 8.61 9.40
N ALA A 198 4.79 8.09 8.17
CA ALA A 198 5.88 8.43 7.27
C ALA A 198 5.84 9.91 6.81
N ILE A 199 4.66 10.54 6.67
CA ILE A 199 4.55 11.98 6.45
C ILE A 199 5.14 12.73 7.65
N ALA A 200 4.76 12.37 8.88
CA ALA A 200 5.32 12.96 10.09
C ALA A 200 6.84 12.78 10.19
N ALA A 201 7.37 11.61 9.83
CA ALA A 201 8.81 11.35 9.77
C ALA A 201 9.52 12.26 8.75
N GLY A 202 8.88 12.48 7.61
CA GLY A 202 9.35 13.44 6.62
C GLY A 202 9.37 14.88 7.14
N VAL A 203 8.33 15.31 7.85
CA VAL A 203 8.26 16.64 8.50
C VAL A 203 9.43 16.82 9.46
N CYS A 204 9.71 15.84 10.32
CA CYS A 204 10.87 15.89 11.21
C CYS A 204 12.19 16.13 10.43
N GLN A 205 12.38 15.43 9.34
CA GLN A 205 13.56 15.59 8.50
C GLN A 205 13.59 16.96 7.79
N GLY A 206 12.46 17.42 7.24
CA GLY A 206 12.35 18.72 6.57
C GLY A 206 12.67 19.89 7.51
N LEU A 207 12.38 19.73 8.81
CA LEU A 207 12.76 20.64 9.89
C LEU A 207 14.19 20.45 10.39
N SER A 208 14.98 19.56 9.79
CA SER A 208 16.35 19.22 10.18
C SER A 208 16.48 18.69 11.60
N LEU A 209 15.47 17.97 12.11
CA LEU A 209 15.52 17.30 13.40
C LEU A 209 16.40 16.05 13.33
N GLY A 210 17.03 15.72 14.48
CA GLY A 210 17.95 14.58 14.59
C GLY A 210 17.28 13.20 14.67
N ALA A 211 18.08 12.19 15.00
CA ALA A 211 17.64 10.80 15.08
C ALA A 211 16.70 10.52 16.28
N ASN A 212 16.88 11.20 17.43
CA ASN A 212 16.05 10.98 18.60
C ASN A 212 14.55 11.26 18.33
N PRO A 213 14.15 12.42 17.75
CA PRO A 213 12.75 12.65 17.37
C PRO A 213 12.21 11.61 16.40
N LEU A 214 13.00 11.15 15.43
CA LEU A 214 12.58 10.14 14.47
C LEU A 214 12.34 8.78 15.16
N ALA A 215 13.23 8.35 16.04
CA ALA A 215 13.06 7.11 16.80
C ALA A 215 11.82 7.17 17.71
N ALA A 216 11.64 8.27 18.44
CA ALA A 216 10.46 8.49 19.26
C ALA A 216 9.17 8.48 18.41
N LEU A 217 9.17 9.14 17.25
CA LEU A 217 8.04 9.20 16.34
C LEU A 217 7.66 7.80 15.83
N ILE A 218 8.63 6.98 15.41
CA ILE A 218 8.36 5.62 14.93
C ILE A 218 7.75 4.77 16.06
N THR A 219 8.32 4.82 17.25
CA THR A 219 7.82 4.08 18.42
C THR A 219 6.41 4.52 18.81
N ARG A 220 6.17 5.83 18.91
CA ARG A 220 4.83 6.36 19.25
C ARG A 220 3.83 6.18 18.12
N GLY A 221 4.28 6.25 16.87
CA GLY A 221 3.47 5.93 15.70
C GLY A 221 3.01 4.48 15.70
N LEU A 222 3.90 3.54 16.00
CA LEU A 222 3.53 2.13 16.17
C LEU A 222 2.49 1.96 17.30
N ALA A 223 2.65 2.66 18.42
CA ALA A 223 1.69 2.62 19.50
C ALA A 223 0.30 3.18 19.09
N GLU A 224 0.24 4.23 18.26
CA GLU A 224 -1.04 4.71 17.68
C GLU A 224 -1.67 3.65 16.78
N MET A 225 -0.87 3.08 15.87
CA MET A 225 -1.31 2.01 14.97
C MET A 225 -1.88 0.84 15.76
N SER A 226 -1.18 0.38 16.78
CA SER A 226 -1.60 -0.75 17.62
C SER A 226 -2.88 -0.46 18.39
N ARG A 227 -3.05 0.75 18.94
CA ARG A 227 -4.29 1.12 19.64
C ARG A 227 -5.52 1.10 18.74
N LEU A 228 -5.43 1.73 17.56
CA LEU A 228 -6.56 1.73 16.64
C LEU A 228 -6.85 0.31 16.13
N ALA A 229 -5.81 -0.42 15.73
CA ALA A 229 -5.95 -1.78 15.23
C ALA A 229 -6.60 -2.71 16.27
N ALA A 230 -6.15 -2.66 17.53
CA ALA A 230 -6.72 -3.44 18.61
C ALA A 230 -8.19 -3.05 18.91
N ALA A 231 -8.51 -1.74 18.90
CA ALA A 231 -9.90 -1.28 19.11
C ALA A 231 -10.85 -1.74 18.00
N LEU A 232 -10.33 -1.98 16.80
CA LEU A 232 -11.09 -2.51 15.67
C LEU A 232 -11.06 -4.06 15.59
N GLY A 233 -10.35 -4.75 16.50
CA GLY A 233 -10.33 -6.20 16.61
C GLY A 233 -9.17 -6.89 15.87
N ALA A 234 -8.14 -6.15 15.46
CA ALA A 234 -6.92 -6.73 14.90
C ALA A 234 -6.02 -7.35 15.97
N GLN A 235 -5.17 -8.29 15.54
CA GLN A 235 -4.22 -8.97 16.42
C GLN A 235 -2.99 -8.09 16.69
N PRO A 236 -2.56 -7.89 17.97
CA PRO A 236 -1.40 -7.06 18.30
C PRO A 236 -0.10 -7.53 17.63
N GLU A 237 0.07 -8.84 17.46
CA GLU A 237 1.24 -9.46 16.87
C GLU A 237 1.44 -9.05 15.41
N THR A 238 0.36 -8.80 14.67
CA THR A 238 0.38 -8.32 13.29
C THR A 238 1.10 -6.97 13.19
N LEU A 239 0.88 -6.08 14.17
CA LEU A 239 1.44 -4.73 14.17
C LEU A 239 2.94 -4.73 14.49
N THR A 240 3.45 -5.71 15.22
CA THR A 240 4.88 -5.87 15.52
C THR A 240 5.64 -6.67 14.46
N GLY A 241 4.92 -7.24 13.50
CA GLY A 241 5.46 -8.02 12.39
C GLY A 241 5.89 -7.19 11.17
N LEU A 242 6.09 -7.90 10.04
CA LEU A 242 6.52 -7.30 8.77
C LEU A 242 5.53 -6.26 8.22
N ALA A 243 4.22 -6.54 8.31
CA ALA A 243 3.18 -5.64 7.78
C ALA A 243 3.04 -4.34 8.63
N GLY A 244 3.33 -4.41 9.94
CA GLY A 244 3.31 -3.28 10.87
C GLY A 244 4.68 -2.64 11.00
N LEU A 245 5.44 -3.03 12.03
CA LEU A 245 6.74 -2.44 12.38
C LEU A 245 7.72 -2.46 11.20
N GLY A 246 7.82 -3.59 10.48
CA GLY A 246 8.77 -3.70 9.37
C GLY A 246 8.52 -2.67 8.26
N ASP A 247 7.28 -2.55 7.81
CA ASP A 247 6.90 -1.60 6.75
C ASP A 247 6.86 -0.15 7.25
N LEU A 248 6.56 0.06 8.54
CA LEU A 248 6.64 1.37 9.18
C LEU A 248 8.08 1.91 9.19
N VAL A 249 9.03 1.12 9.69
CA VAL A 249 10.46 1.49 9.73
C VAL A 249 10.95 1.79 8.32
N LEU A 250 10.74 0.89 7.36
CA LEU A 250 11.14 1.10 5.98
C LEU A 250 10.56 2.42 5.41
N THR A 251 9.26 2.67 5.64
CA THR A 251 8.58 3.82 5.04
C THR A 251 9.00 5.14 5.70
N CYS A 252 9.31 5.14 7.01
CA CYS A 252 9.75 6.33 7.75
C CYS A 252 11.22 6.66 7.51
N THR A 253 12.08 5.69 7.18
CA THR A 253 13.53 5.91 7.03
C THR A 253 14.00 5.87 5.58
N GLY A 254 13.33 5.09 4.73
CA GLY A 254 13.77 4.86 3.35
C GLY A 254 13.59 6.08 2.44
N ALA A 255 14.60 6.35 1.61
CA ALA A 255 14.60 7.48 0.68
C ALA A 255 13.54 7.37 -0.44
N LEU A 256 13.07 6.15 -0.73
CA LEU A 256 12.09 5.88 -1.77
C LEU A 256 10.63 6.08 -1.31
N SER A 257 10.41 6.47 -0.03
CA SER A 257 9.07 6.69 0.51
C SER A 257 8.49 8.02 0.02
N ARG A 258 7.45 7.92 -0.80
CA ARG A 258 6.70 9.09 -1.32
C ARG A 258 6.01 9.89 -0.22
N ASN A 259 5.43 9.20 0.77
CA ASN A 259 4.80 9.86 1.91
C ASN A 259 5.82 10.64 2.75
N ARG A 260 6.99 10.04 3.01
CA ARG A 260 8.09 10.75 3.68
C ARG A 260 8.57 11.94 2.86
N GLN A 261 8.65 11.84 1.52
CA GLN A 261 9.02 12.95 0.67
C GLN A 261 8.03 14.11 0.75
N VAL A 262 6.70 13.83 0.75
CA VAL A 262 5.68 14.86 1.02
C VAL A 262 5.95 15.57 2.35
N GLY A 263 6.19 14.80 3.41
CA GLY A 263 6.50 15.35 4.72
C GLY A 263 7.76 16.21 4.74
N ILE A 264 8.83 15.81 4.03
CA ILE A 264 10.07 16.60 3.91
C ILE A 264 9.78 17.98 3.31
N GLU A 265 9.02 18.02 2.24
CA GLU A 265 8.70 19.28 1.55
C GLU A 265 7.76 20.16 2.39
N LEU A 266 6.80 19.59 3.10
CA LEU A 266 5.96 20.30 4.09
C LEU A 266 6.81 20.87 5.23
N GLY A 267 7.77 20.10 5.76
CA GLY A 267 8.70 20.56 6.80
C GLY A 267 9.61 21.70 6.36
N LYS A 268 9.88 21.82 5.05
CA LYS A 268 10.59 22.94 4.44
C LYS A 268 9.69 24.17 4.19
N GLY A 269 8.39 24.08 4.49
CA GLY A 269 7.42 25.17 4.34
C GLY A 269 6.78 25.27 2.96
N ARG A 270 6.88 24.23 2.10
CA ARG A 270 6.17 24.23 0.81
C ARG A 270 4.70 23.88 1.00
N ALA A 271 3.83 24.49 0.21
CA ALA A 271 2.40 24.22 0.23
C ALA A 271 2.08 22.83 -0.34
N LEU A 272 1.11 22.12 0.28
CA LEU A 272 0.70 20.76 -0.14
C LEU A 272 0.32 20.70 -1.62
N GLY A 273 -0.44 21.70 -2.11
CA GLY A 273 -0.88 21.75 -3.51
C GLY A 273 0.29 21.77 -4.51
N GLU A 274 1.35 22.55 -4.22
CA GLU A 274 2.55 22.60 -5.05
C GLU A 274 3.33 21.27 -5.03
N ILE A 275 3.41 20.65 -3.85
CA ILE A 275 4.09 19.36 -3.68
C ILE A 275 3.40 18.30 -4.53
N LEU A 276 2.07 18.19 -4.40
CA LEU A 276 1.29 17.18 -5.13
C LEU A 276 1.28 17.42 -6.64
N ALA A 277 1.24 18.68 -7.10
CA ALA A 277 1.31 19.01 -8.53
C ALA A 277 2.64 18.56 -9.17
N GLY A 278 3.73 18.53 -8.39
CA GLY A 278 5.05 18.05 -8.83
C GLY A 278 5.21 16.53 -8.81
N MET A 279 4.26 15.78 -8.24
CA MET A 279 4.36 14.33 -8.07
C MET A 279 3.63 13.57 -9.18
N ARG A 280 4.31 12.63 -9.85
CA ARG A 280 3.68 11.70 -10.81
C ARG A 280 2.97 10.53 -10.12
N MET A 281 3.35 10.19 -8.91
CA MET A 281 2.86 9.03 -8.18
C MET A 281 2.11 9.46 -6.91
N VAL A 282 1.06 8.74 -6.58
CA VAL A 282 0.20 9.04 -5.42
C VAL A 282 0.96 8.81 -4.10
N ALA A 283 0.81 9.75 -3.16
CA ALA A 283 1.15 9.58 -1.75
C ALA A 283 -0.13 9.22 -0.99
N GLU A 284 -0.38 7.93 -0.79
CA GLU A 284 -1.62 7.41 -0.20
C GLU A 284 -1.91 7.99 1.19
N GLY A 285 -0.87 8.31 1.97
CA GLY A 285 -1.02 8.87 3.32
C GLY A 285 -1.84 10.17 3.37
N VAL A 286 -1.78 10.99 2.31
CA VAL A 286 -2.54 12.26 2.26
C VAL A 286 -4.04 12.00 2.32
N GLY A 287 -4.55 11.11 1.46
CA GLY A 287 -5.98 10.75 1.44
C GLY A 287 -6.38 9.85 2.62
N THR A 288 -5.48 9.01 3.09
CA THR A 288 -5.73 8.06 4.19
C THR A 288 -5.88 8.76 5.55
N THR A 289 -5.25 9.93 5.75
CA THR A 289 -5.26 10.64 7.04
C THR A 289 -6.68 10.95 7.52
N ALA A 290 -7.52 11.52 6.66
CA ALA A 290 -8.91 11.84 7.02
C ALA A 290 -9.74 10.57 7.33
N ALA A 291 -9.57 9.50 6.55
CA ALA A 291 -10.24 8.24 6.76
C ALA A 291 -9.87 7.59 8.11
N LEU A 292 -8.59 7.63 8.49
CA LEU A 292 -8.13 7.13 9.78
C LEU A 292 -8.70 7.91 10.95
N LEU A 293 -8.80 9.23 10.86
CA LEU A 293 -9.42 10.04 11.91
C LEU A 293 -10.92 9.76 12.04
N ALA A 294 -11.62 9.48 10.94
CA ALA A 294 -13.02 9.05 11.01
C ALA A 294 -13.16 7.72 11.76
N LEU A 295 -12.37 6.70 11.39
CA LEU A 295 -12.35 5.41 12.08
C LEU A 295 -11.96 5.55 13.56
N ALA A 296 -10.99 6.39 13.88
CA ALA A 296 -10.54 6.62 15.26
C ALA A 296 -11.65 7.26 16.13
N ARG A 297 -12.41 8.20 15.56
CA ARG A 297 -13.58 8.79 16.24
C ARG A 297 -14.65 7.75 16.54
N GLU A 298 -15.00 6.90 15.58
CA GLU A 298 -15.96 5.82 15.74
C GLU A 298 -15.49 4.81 16.80
N ALA A 299 -14.20 4.45 16.79
CA ALA A 299 -13.58 3.55 17.75
C ALA A 299 -13.27 4.21 19.11
N LYS A 300 -13.45 5.52 19.25
CA LYS A 300 -13.11 6.34 20.46
C LYS A 300 -11.63 6.20 20.84
N VAL A 301 -10.75 6.22 19.86
CA VAL A 301 -9.29 6.11 20.03
C VAL A 301 -8.63 7.43 19.66
N GLU A 302 -7.70 7.92 20.52
CA GLU A 302 -6.87 9.09 20.21
C GLU A 302 -5.69 8.70 19.31
N LEU A 303 -5.49 9.49 18.25
CA LEU A 303 -4.36 9.37 17.32
C LEU A 303 -3.59 10.70 17.22
N PRO A 304 -2.88 11.14 18.27
CA PRO A 304 -2.27 12.46 18.34
C PRO A 304 -1.34 12.79 17.17
N ILE A 305 -0.50 11.84 16.71
CA ILE A 305 0.40 12.09 15.57
C ILE A 305 -0.42 12.26 14.29
N THR A 306 -1.39 11.38 14.08
CA THR A 306 -2.29 11.43 12.91
C THR A 306 -3.10 12.73 12.88
N GLU A 307 -3.58 13.23 14.03
CA GLU A 307 -4.27 14.51 14.19
C GLU A 307 -3.37 15.69 13.77
N GLN A 308 -2.12 15.70 14.22
CA GLN A 308 -1.19 16.76 13.83
C GLN A 308 -0.81 16.69 12.34
N VAL A 309 -0.68 15.49 11.78
CA VAL A 309 -0.48 15.34 10.33
C VAL A 309 -1.68 15.88 9.56
N ALA A 310 -2.92 15.60 10.01
CA ALA A 310 -4.13 16.14 9.39
C ALA A 310 -4.15 17.68 9.44
N ALA A 311 -3.82 18.28 10.58
CA ALA A 311 -3.77 19.73 10.74
C ALA A 311 -2.73 20.36 9.80
N ILE A 312 -1.56 19.74 9.62
CA ILE A 312 -0.55 20.21 8.66
C ILE A 312 -1.07 20.09 7.22
N LEU A 313 -1.74 18.98 6.87
CA LEU A 313 -2.18 18.72 5.50
C LEU A 313 -3.39 19.54 5.08
N HIS A 314 -4.33 19.81 5.99
CA HIS A 314 -5.67 20.30 5.64
C HIS A 314 -6.06 21.62 6.33
N GLU A 315 -5.30 22.07 7.35
CA GLU A 315 -5.58 23.27 8.13
C GLU A 315 -4.43 24.26 8.09
N ASP A 316 -3.45 24.06 7.20
CA ASP A 316 -2.25 24.88 7.03
C ASP A 316 -1.48 25.11 8.34
N LYS A 317 -1.56 24.19 9.29
CA LYS A 317 -0.86 24.28 10.57
C LYS A 317 0.65 24.24 10.36
N PRO A 318 1.41 25.22 10.93
CA PRO A 318 2.86 25.19 10.82
C PRO A 318 3.44 23.91 11.43
N PRO A 319 4.34 23.19 10.73
CA PRO A 319 4.92 21.93 11.23
C PRO A 319 5.60 22.05 12.59
N ARG A 320 6.23 23.20 12.90
CA ARG A 320 6.84 23.44 14.22
C ARG A 320 5.81 23.51 15.35
N ASP A 321 4.64 24.08 15.08
CA ASP A 321 3.56 24.17 16.05
C ASP A 321 2.95 22.80 16.32
N ALA A 322 2.79 21.97 15.28
CA ALA A 322 2.34 20.60 15.41
C ALA A 322 3.26 19.76 16.32
N ILE A 323 4.59 19.92 16.20
CA ILE A 323 5.55 19.26 17.07
C ILE A 323 5.45 19.79 18.50
N ARG A 324 5.34 21.11 18.69
CA ARG A 324 5.17 21.69 20.02
C ARG A 324 3.93 21.13 20.71
N ASP A 325 2.80 21.07 20.03
CA ASP A 325 1.57 20.56 20.60
C ASP A 325 1.66 19.08 21.01
N ILE A 326 2.41 18.25 20.25
CA ILE A 326 2.71 16.88 20.66
C ILE A 326 3.54 16.83 21.93
N MET A 327 4.57 17.69 22.05
CA MET A 327 5.49 17.73 23.19
C MET A 327 4.85 18.29 24.46
N GLU A 328 3.87 19.18 24.33
CA GLU A 328 3.14 19.81 25.45
C GLU A 328 1.97 18.97 25.97
N ARG A 329 1.68 17.82 25.34
CA ARG A 329 0.63 16.91 25.85
C ARG A 329 0.93 16.45 27.30
N PRO A 330 -0.10 16.21 28.11
CA PRO A 330 0.09 15.69 29.46
C PRO A 330 0.94 14.42 29.47
N GLN A 331 1.86 14.35 30.41
CA GLN A 331 2.73 13.19 30.58
C GLN A 331 1.88 11.94 30.90
N LYS A 332 2.19 10.84 30.24
CA LYS A 332 1.54 9.54 30.44
C LYS A 332 2.60 8.47 30.69
N ARG A 333 2.20 7.41 31.42
CA ARG A 333 3.02 6.20 31.50
C ARG A 333 3.10 5.55 30.10
N GLU A 334 4.27 5.04 29.78
CA GLU A 334 4.50 4.27 28.54
C GLU A 334 3.91 2.85 28.64
#